data_4479d9f2b3c75ce73bcf6328593a4a0f
#
_entry.id   4479d9f2b3c75ce73bcf6328593a4a0f
#
_cell.length_a   1.000
_cell.length_b   1.000
_cell.length_c   1.000
_cell.angle_alpha   90.00
_cell.angle_beta   90.00
_cell.angle_gamma   90.00
#
_symmetry.space_group_name_H-M   'P 1'
#
loop_
_entity.id
_entity.type
_entity.pdbx_description
1 polymer ?
#
loop_
_entity_poly.entity_id
_entity_poly.type
_entity_poly.pdbx_seq_one_letter_code
_entity_poly.pdbx_strand_id
1 'polypeptide(L)'
;YLADPRTPLDWHCRRASAGLGALGDLAAHIVNMAHYLVGDIVAVCGDMQTVIKQRPDPQDPARLLPVENEDQAGALLRFAGGAMGTLETSRIACGRKMGLTYVVTGTKGTLSYTQERMAELKLYRHDEPAERQGFKTLLVGPKHPDYAAFCISAGHGIGFNDQKTVEIRDLVNGIAAGDRMWPDFEEGWKVSCVLDAIAASAEQRRWLEINRD
;
A
#
# COMPACT_ATOMS: atom_id res chain seq x y z
N TYR A 1 -9.72 -9.89 3.31
CA TYR A 1 -9.87 -10.88 4.40
C TYR A 1 -11.24 -10.82 5.08
N LEU A 2 -11.95 -9.71 5.00
CA LEU A 2 -13.29 -9.51 5.59
C LEU A 2 -14.43 -9.54 4.57
N ALA A 3 -14.26 -10.22 3.44
CA ALA A 3 -15.26 -10.26 2.35
C ALA A 3 -16.55 -11.06 2.70
N ASP A 4 -16.44 -12.08 3.57
CA ASP A 4 -17.63 -12.84 4.00
C ASP A 4 -18.39 -12.07 5.08
N PRO A 5 -19.66 -11.67 4.84
CA PRO A 5 -20.45 -10.96 5.84
C PRO A 5 -20.78 -11.81 7.09
N ARG A 6 -20.63 -13.13 7.03
CA ARG A 6 -20.83 -14.05 8.16
C ARG A 6 -19.62 -14.09 9.10
N THR A 7 -18.47 -13.52 8.71
CA THR A 7 -17.32 -13.40 9.60
C THR A 7 -17.73 -12.56 10.82
N PRO A 8 -17.54 -13.07 12.05
CA PRO A 8 -17.87 -12.32 13.26
C PRO A 8 -17.16 -10.98 13.32
N LEU A 9 -17.81 -10.00 13.97
CA LEU A 9 -17.22 -8.69 14.17
C LEU A 9 -16.00 -8.77 15.08
N ASP A 10 -14.87 -8.28 14.62
CA ASP A 10 -13.64 -8.19 15.40
C ASP A 10 -13.24 -6.73 15.67
N TRP A 11 -12.09 -6.51 16.29
CA TRP A 11 -11.60 -5.19 16.65
C TRP A 11 -11.32 -4.28 15.45
N HIS A 12 -10.99 -4.83 14.26
CA HIS A 12 -10.76 -4.06 13.03
C HIS A 12 -12.02 -3.34 12.53
N CYS A 13 -13.20 -3.80 12.96
CA CYS A 13 -14.47 -3.21 12.58
C CYS A 13 -14.97 -2.13 13.56
N ARG A 14 -14.20 -1.83 14.61
CA ARG A 14 -14.57 -0.89 15.67
C ARG A 14 -13.71 0.38 15.59
N ARG A 15 -14.33 1.54 15.47
CA ARG A 15 -13.62 2.83 15.39
C ARG A 15 -12.77 3.11 16.63
N ALA A 16 -13.24 2.76 17.80
CA ALA A 16 -12.53 2.99 19.05
C ALA A 16 -11.22 2.20 19.18
N SER A 17 -11.09 1.04 18.53
CA SER A 17 -9.89 0.20 18.60
C SER A 17 -9.00 0.29 17.35
N ALA A 18 -9.60 0.44 16.17
CA ALA A 18 -8.87 0.44 14.90
C ALA A 18 -8.81 1.82 14.23
N GLY A 19 -9.60 2.80 14.68
CA GLY A 19 -9.71 4.08 14.01
C GLY A 19 -10.35 3.92 12.62
N LEU A 20 -9.56 4.11 11.58
CA LEU A 20 -9.94 3.85 10.19
C LEU A 20 -9.95 2.35 9.89
N GLY A 21 -10.73 1.93 8.90
CA GLY A 21 -10.82 0.55 8.46
C GLY A 21 -9.76 0.18 7.41
N ALA A 22 -10.19 -0.12 6.17
CA ALA A 22 -9.29 -0.46 5.07
C ALA A 22 -8.30 0.68 4.74
N LEU A 23 -8.71 1.93 4.90
CA LEU A 23 -7.85 3.09 4.70
C LEU A 23 -6.68 3.09 5.69
N GLY A 24 -6.94 2.87 6.98
CA GLY A 24 -5.89 2.83 8.00
C GLY A 24 -4.98 1.61 7.87
N ASP A 25 -5.58 0.43 7.75
CA ASP A 25 -4.86 -0.84 7.77
C ASP A 25 -4.06 -1.10 6.48
N LEU A 26 -4.65 -0.86 5.31
CA LEU A 26 -4.06 -1.24 4.03
C LEU A 26 -3.45 -0.06 3.26
N ALA A 27 -4.11 1.10 3.25
CA ALA A 27 -3.62 2.22 2.46
C ALA A 27 -2.35 2.85 3.03
N ALA A 28 -2.03 2.65 4.31
CA ALA A 28 -0.76 3.09 4.90
C ALA A 28 0.44 2.56 4.11
N HIS A 29 0.42 1.31 3.69
CA HIS A 29 1.46 0.71 2.85
C HIS A 29 1.54 1.35 1.46
N ILE A 30 0.38 1.68 0.87
CA ILE A 30 0.30 2.30 -0.46
C ILE A 30 0.86 3.73 -0.39
N VAL A 31 0.48 4.51 0.61
CA VAL A 31 0.93 5.89 0.81
C VAL A 31 2.44 5.93 1.05
N ASN A 32 2.97 5.08 1.95
CA ASN A 32 4.40 5.01 2.19
C ASN A 32 5.19 4.69 0.92
N MET A 33 4.74 3.70 0.13
CA MET A 33 5.38 3.37 -1.14
C MET A 33 5.23 4.49 -2.18
N ALA A 34 4.10 5.22 -2.19
CA ALA A 34 3.92 6.38 -3.06
C ALA A 34 4.90 7.52 -2.71
N HIS A 35 5.12 7.78 -1.42
CA HIS A 35 6.14 8.72 -0.95
C HIS A 35 7.54 8.29 -1.41
N TYR A 36 7.88 7.01 -1.28
CA TYR A 36 9.18 6.48 -1.72
C TYR A 36 9.39 6.60 -3.24
N LEU A 37 8.38 6.26 -4.04
CA LEU A 37 8.52 6.18 -5.50
C LEU A 37 8.33 7.52 -6.21
N VAL A 38 7.51 8.43 -5.67
CA VAL A 38 7.06 9.65 -6.36
C VAL A 38 7.37 10.91 -5.55
N GLY A 39 7.34 10.82 -4.21
CA GLY A 39 7.54 11.95 -3.31
C GLY A 39 6.30 12.27 -2.48
N ASP A 40 6.38 13.37 -1.73
CA ASP A 40 5.35 13.78 -0.78
C ASP A 40 4.01 14.06 -1.47
N ILE A 41 2.93 13.50 -0.90
CA ILE A 41 1.55 13.85 -1.25
C ILE A 41 1.21 15.15 -0.52
N VAL A 42 0.65 16.12 -1.25
CA VAL A 42 0.34 17.46 -0.74
C VAL A 42 -1.16 17.79 -0.72
N ALA A 43 -1.97 17.12 -1.54
CA ALA A 43 -3.41 17.27 -1.53
C ALA A 43 -4.12 16.00 -1.95
N VAL A 44 -5.34 15.78 -1.45
CA VAL A 44 -6.15 14.59 -1.70
C VAL A 44 -7.62 14.95 -1.94
N CYS A 45 -8.30 14.09 -2.72
CA CYS A 45 -9.76 14.06 -2.81
C CYS A 45 -10.20 12.61 -2.66
N GLY A 46 -10.83 12.28 -1.53
CA GLY A 46 -11.15 10.92 -1.13
C GLY A 46 -12.64 10.60 -1.11
N ASP A 47 -12.92 9.30 -1.17
CA ASP A 47 -14.24 8.71 -0.89
C ASP A 47 -14.06 7.40 -0.12
N MET A 48 -15.02 7.07 0.74
CA MET A 48 -14.98 5.90 1.60
C MET A 48 -16.35 5.24 1.72
N GLN A 49 -16.36 3.91 1.85
CA GLN A 49 -17.61 3.18 1.98
C GLN A 49 -17.51 2.01 2.96
N THR A 50 -18.47 1.91 3.89
CA THR A 50 -18.76 0.69 4.64
C THR A 50 -19.81 -0.10 3.85
N VAL A 51 -19.40 -1.20 3.24
CA VAL A 51 -20.27 -2.05 2.41
C VAL A 51 -21.03 -3.04 3.29
N ILE A 52 -20.32 -3.74 4.18
CA ILE A 52 -20.90 -4.69 5.13
C ILE A 52 -21.23 -3.94 6.41
N LYS A 53 -22.48 -3.51 6.52
CA LYS A 53 -22.95 -2.62 7.61
C LYS A 53 -23.01 -3.28 8.97
N GLN A 54 -23.16 -4.60 9.03
CA GLN A 54 -23.30 -5.37 10.27
C GLN A 54 -22.61 -6.72 10.14
N ARG A 55 -22.13 -7.22 11.28
CA ARG A 55 -21.53 -8.56 11.39
C ARG A 55 -22.03 -9.28 12.65
N PRO A 56 -22.01 -10.63 12.64
CA PRO A 56 -22.36 -11.41 13.84
C PRO A 56 -21.52 -11.02 15.05
N ASP A 57 -22.16 -10.97 16.21
CA ASP A 57 -21.47 -10.84 17.50
C ASP A 57 -20.66 -12.12 17.76
N PRO A 58 -19.36 -12.02 18.12
CA PRO A 58 -18.53 -13.19 18.43
C PRO A 58 -19.08 -14.04 19.60
N GLN A 59 -19.87 -13.45 20.49
CA GLN A 59 -20.44 -14.13 21.67
C GLN A 59 -21.85 -14.67 21.41
N ASP A 60 -22.59 -14.07 20.50
CA ASP A 60 -23.96 -14.48 20.11
C ASP A 60 -24.15 -14.29 18.59
N PRO A 61 -23.86 -15.31 17.77
CA PRO A 61 -23.96 -15.21 16.31
C PRO A 61 -25.34 -14.87 15.75
N ALA A 62 -26.40 -15.00 16.56
CA ALA A 62 -27.75 -14.57 16.17
C ALA A 62 -27.93 -13.05 16.26
N ARG A 63 -27.08 -12.38 17.02
CA ARG A 63 -27.07 -10.91 17.17
C ARG A 63 -26.14 -10.30 16.12
N LEU A 64 -26.58 -9.22 15.48
CA LEU A 64 -25.76 -8.44 14.56
C LEU A 64 -25.28 -7.14 15.24
N LEU A 65 -24.01 -6.82 15.08
CA LEU A 65 -23.36 -5.61 15.58
C LEU A 65 -22.98 -4.70 14.40
N PRO A 66 -23.03 -3.37 14.57
CA PRO A 66 -22.64 -2.44 13.49
C PRO A 66 -21.14 -2.49 13.22
N VAL A 67 -20.77 -2.36 11.94
CA VAL A 67 -19.41 -2.06 11.48
C VAL A 67 -19.27 -0.54 11.46
N GLU A 68 -18.25 -0.02 12.17
CA GLU A 68 -18.11 1.41 12.47
C GLU A 68 -17.14 2.16 11.54
N ASN A 69 -16.36 1.44 10.73
CA ASN A 69 -15.37 2.00 9.84
C ASN A 69 -15.49 1.42 8.41
N GLU A 70 -14.75 1.99 7.48
CA GLU A 70 -14.89 1.70 6.06
C GLU A 70 -14.27 0.36 5.64
N ASP A 71 -14.93 -0.33 4.69
CA ASP A 71 -14.43 -1.55 4.05
C ASP A 71 -13.55 -1.25 2.83
N GLN A 72 -13.75 -0.08 2.22
CA GLN A 72 -13.01 0.36 1.06
C GLN A 72 -12.91 1.88 1.02
N ALA A 73 -11.82 2.35 0.41
CA ALA A 73 -11.57 3.77 0.15
C ALA A 73 -10.86 3.96 -1.19
N GLY A 74 -11.11 5.12 -1.81
CA GLY A 74 -10.41 5.57 -2.99
C GLY A 74 -10.04 7.05 -2.86
N ALA A 75 -8.95 7.46 -3.51
CA ALA A 75 -8.53 8.86 -3.52
C ALA A 75 -7.83 9.27 -4.80
N LEU A 76 -8.01 10.54 -5.21
CA LEU A 76 -7.14 11.26 -6.13
C LEU A 76 -6.05 11.94 -5.30
N LEU A 77 -4.81 11.92 -5.80
CA LEU A 77 -3.64 12.42 -5.10
C LEU A 77 -2.94 13.51 -5.93
N ARG A 78 -2.38 14.53 -5.26
CA ARG A 78 -1.42 15.48 -5.81
C ARG A 78 -0.11 15.36 -5.08
N PHE A 79 0.98 15.27 -5.81
CA PHE A 79 2.33 15.18 -5.27
C PHE A 79 3.02 16.55 -5.34
N ALA A 80 3.94 16.80 -4.42
CA ALA A 80 4.72 18.05 -4.37
C ALA A 80 5.48 18.34 -5.68
N GLY A 81 5.93 17.29 -6.39
CA GLY A 81 6.57 17.39 -7.70
C GLY A 81 5.61 17.66 -8.87
N GLY A 82 4.30 17.89 -8.62
CA GLY A 82 3.29 18.16 -9.64
C GLY A 82 2.66 16.92 -10.28
N ALA A 83 3.09 15.71 -9.91
CA ALA A 83 2.47 14.48 -10.38
C ALA A 83 1.05 14.32 -9.80
N MET A 84 0.22 13.57 -10.53
CA MET A 84 -1.11 13.15 -10.11
C MET A 84 -1.12 11.64 -9.92
N GLY A 85 -1.87 11.14 -8.94
CA GLY A 85 -2.05 9.72 -8.70
C GLY A 85 -3.46 9.35 -8.28
N THR A 86 -3.70 8.04 -8.22
CA THR A 86 -4.90 7.44 -7.66
C THR A 86 -4.52 6.39 -6.63
N LEU A 87 -5.34 6.26 -5.60
CA LEU A 87 -5.23 5.23 -4.57
C LEU A 87 -6.56 4.50 -4.48
N GLU A 88 -6.51 3.19 -4.36
CA GLU A 88 -7.65 2.33 -4.04
C GLU A 88 -7.25 1.30 -3.00
N THR A 89 -8.11 1.08 -2.01
CA THR A 89 -7.92 0.06 -0.98
C THR A 89 -9.24 -0.60 -0.61
N SER A 90 -9.20 -1.93 -0.34
CA SER A 90 -10.38 -2.67 0.05
C SER A 90 -10.01 -3.91 0.86
N ARG A 91 -10.63 -4.08 2.04
CA ARG A 91 -10.51 -5.29 2.87
C ARG A 91 -11.51 -6.39 2.50
N ILE A 92 -12.39 -6.10 1.52
CA ILE A 92 -13.42 -7.01 1.04
C ILE A 92 -13.22 -7.45 -0.42
N ALA A 93 -12.11 -7.08 -1.07
CA ALA A 93 -11.79 -7.48 -2.44
C ALA A 93 -11.59 -8.99 -2.54
N CYS A 94 -12.54 -9.68 -3.18
CA CYS A 94 -12.47 -11.11 -3.41
C CYS A 94 -11.45 -11.46 -4.50
N GLY A 95 -10.79 -12.62 -4.35
CA GLY A 95 -9.87 -13.15 -5.36
C GLY A 95 -8.43 -12.61 -5.26
N ARG A 96 -8.17 -11.56 -4.48
CA ARG A 96 -6.82 -11.03 -4.25
C ARG A 96 -6.16 -11.71 -3.05
N LYS A 97 -4.84 -12.01 -3.19
CA LYS A 97 -3.97 -12.59 -2.16
C LYS A 97 -2.78 -11.66 -1.95
N MET A 98 -2.92 -10.59 -1.17
CA MET A 98 -1.92 -9.51 -1.08
C MET A 98 -1.82 -8.69 -2.37
N GLY A 99 -2.94 -8.19 -2.86
CA GLY A 99 -3.05 -7.45 -4.12
C GLY A 99 -2.46 -6.03 -4.09
N LEU A 100 -1.29 -5.84 -3.46
CA LEU A 100 -0.57 -4.57 -3.44
C LEU A 100 0.07 -4.33 -4.81
N THR A 101 -0.40 -3.33 -5.53
CA THR A 101 0.01 -3.04 -6.91
C THR A 101 0.39 -1.58 -7.06
N TYR A 102 1.48 -1.33 -7.79
CA TYR A 102 1.95 0.01 -8.13
C TYR A 102 2.17 0.12 -9.64
N VAL A 103 1.71 1.22 -10.23
CA VAL A 103 2.05 1.62 -11.58
C VAL A 103 2.54 3.06 -11.55
N VAL A 104 3.79 3.28 -11.94
CA VAL A 104 4.40 4.62 -11.98
C VAL A 104 4.84 4.92 -13.40
N THR A 105 4.23 5.93 -14.01
CA THR A 105 4.55 6.40 -15.37
C THR A 105 5.27 7.74 -15.29
N GLY A 106 6.44 7.78 -15.89
CA GLY A 106 7.26 8.99 -16.03
C GLY A 106 7.65 9.27 -17.47
N THR A 107 8.42 10.33 -17.68
CA THR A 107 8.86 10.77 -19.01
C THR A 107 9.81 9.80 -19.71
N LYS A 108 10.44 8.87 -18.97
CA LYS A 108 11.39 7.88 -19.51
C LYS A 108 10.80 6.48 -19.66
N GLY A 109 9.62 6.23 -19.08
CA GLY A 109 9.00 4.91 -19.13
C GLY A 109 8.01 4.67 -18.00
N THR A 110 7.62 3.41 -17.83
CA THR A 110 6.65 2.98 -16.83
C THR A 110 7.17 1.77 -16.07
N LEU A 111 7.02 1.80 -14.74
CA LEU A 111 7.20 0.65 -13.86
C LEU A 111 5.83 0.12 -13.44
N SER A 112 5.66 -1.21 -13.41
CA SER A 112 4.47 -1.84 -12.85
C SER A 112 4.87 -3.05 -12.02
N TYR A 113 4.38 -3.09 -10.78
CA TYR A 113 4.67 -4.14 -9.80
C TYR A 113 3.39 -4.63 -9.14
N THR A 114 3.34 -5.91 -8.83
CA THR A 114 2.32 -6.50 -7.97
C THR A 114 2.94 -7.47 -6.98
N GLN A 115 2.59 -7.36 -5.71
CA GLN A 115 3.11 -8.22 -4.66
C GLN A 115 2.64 -9.67 -4.79
N GLU A 116 1.54 -9.95 -5.49
CA GLU A 116 1.12 -11.32 -5.82
C GLU A 116 2.15 -12.05 -6.72
N ARG A 117 3.07 -11.28 -7.36
CA ARG A 117 4.19 -11.79 -8.18
C ARG A 117 5.47 -11.06 -7.79
N MET A 118 5.84 -11.15 -6.53
CA MET A 118 6.89 -10.32 -5.92
C MET A 118 8.29 -10.45 -6.55
N ALA A 119 8.55 -11.55 -7.27
CA ALA A 119 9.81 -11.76 -7.98
C ALA A 119 9.83 -11.20 -9.41
N GLU A 120 8.84 -10.39 -9.79
CA GLU A 120 8.70 -9.82 -11.12
C GLU A 120 8.49 -8.31 -11.06
N LEU A 121 9.21 -7.58 -11.94
CA LEU A 121 8.97 -6.17 -12.20
C LEU A 121 8.72 -5.97 -13.69
N LYS A 122 7.64 -5.30 -14.06
CA LYS A 122 7.38 -4.92 -15.44
C LYS A 122 7.95 -3.53 -15.70
N LEU A 123 8.77 -3.41 -16.76
CA LEU A 123 9.40 -2.17 -17.19
C LEU A 123 9.06 -1.89 -18.64
N TYR A 124 8.54 -0.69 -18.92
CA TYR A 124 8.47 -0.10 -20.25
C TYR A 124 9.47 1.05 -20.36
N ARG A 125 10.18 1.16 -21.46
CA ARG A 125 11.14 2.25 -21.72
C ARG A 125 10.80 2.98 -23.02
N HIS A 126 10.87 4.32 -22.99
CA HIS A 126 10.62 5.16 -24.17
C HIS A 126 11.79 5.20 -25.15
N ASP A 127 13.01 4.93 -24.71
CA ASP A 127 14.24 5.00 -25.51
C ASP A 127 14.52 3.74 -26.34
N GLU A 128 13.62 2.77 -26.32
CA GLU A 128 13.74 1.59 -27.17
C GLU A 128 13.14 1.82 -28.56
N PRO A 129 13.65 1.12 -29.61
CA PRO A 129 13.04 1.13 -30.93
C PRO A 129 11.54 0.79 -30.89
N ALA A 130 10.72 1.49 -31.67
CA ALA A 130 9.26 1.39 -31.60
C ALA A 130 8.74 -0.06 -31.77
N GLU A 131 9.38 -0.85 -32.62
CA GLU A 131 9.04 -2.26 -32.86
C GLU A 131 9.38 -3.19 -31.69
N ARG A 132 10.10 -2.69 -30.67
CA ARG A 132 10.47 -3.41 -29.45
C ARG A 132 9.86 -2.81 -28.19
N GLN A 133 9.08 -1.73 -28.35
CA GLN A 133 8.39 -1.11 -27.22
C GLN A 133 7.28 -2.03 -26.71
N GLY A 134 7.20 -2.14 -25.39
CA GLY A 134 6.25 -2.97 -24.67
C GLY A 134 6.75 -3.24 -23.27
N PHE A 135 5.90 -3.73 -22.38
CA PHE A 135 6.34 -4.14 -21.07
C PHE A 135 7.24 -5.37 -21.15
N LYS A 136 8.45 -5.23 -20.61
CA LYS A 136 9.36 -6.36 -20.34
C LYS A 136 9.23 -6.80 -18.90
N THR A 137 9.16 -8.09 -18.65
CA THR A 137 9.21 -8.65 -17.31
C THR A 137 10.65 -8.87 -16.91
N LEU A 138 11.09 -8.18 -15.87
CA LEU A 138 12.38 -8.38 -15.21
C LEU A 138 12.17 -9.37 -14.07
N LEU A 139 12.86 -10.49 -14.11
CA LEU A 139 12.83 -11.50 -13.07
C LEU A 139 13.92 -11.22 -12.04
N VAL A 140 13.60 -11.34 -10.76
CA VAL A 140 14.59 -11.30 -9.70
C VAL A 140 15.60 -12.44 -9.89
N GLY A 141 16.86 -12.15 -9.67
CA GLY A 141 17.95 -13.11 -9.79
C GLY A 141 19.14 -12.73 -8.93
N PRO A 142 20.17 -13.59 -8.86
CA PRO A 142 21.31 -13.41 -7.96
C PRO A 142 22.17 -12.18 -8.24
N LYS A 143 21.99 -11.53 -9.39
CA LYS A 143 22.67 -10.25 -9.71
C LYS A 143 21.98 -9.02 -9.12
N HIS A 144 20.80 -9.17 -8.52
CA HIS A 144 20.14 -8.10 -7.78
C HIS A 144 20.72 -8.09 -6.36
N PRO A 145 21.35 -6.99 -5.91
CA PRO A 145 22.26 -7.00 -4.75
C PRO A 145 21.68 -7.61 -3.48
N ASP A 146 20.45 -7.26 -3.14
CA ASP A 146 19.83 -7.71 -1.89
C ASP A 146 19.30 -9.15 -1.94
N TYR A 147 19.19 -9.73 -3.12
CA TYR A 147 18.58 -11.06 -3.30
C TYR A 147 19.61 -12.18 -3.48
N ALA A 148 20.87 -11.88 -3.67
CA ALA A 148 21.90 -12.88 -3.95
C ALA A 148 22.01 -13.96 -2.86
N ALA A 149 21.78 -13.60 -1.58
CA ALA A 149 21.81 -14.52 -0.46
C ALA A 149 20.67 -15.56 -0.45
N PHE A 150 19.52 -15.23 -1.06
CA PHE A 150 18.31 -16.05 -1.10
C PHE A 150 18.06 -16.68 -2.47
N CYS A 151 18.61 -16.08 -3.51
CA CYS A 151 18.42 -16.46 -4.91
C CYS A 151 19.75 -17.00 -5.45
N ILE A 152 20.05 -18.28 -5.18
CA ILE A 152 21.35 -18.91 -5.47
C ILE A 152 21.62 -19.00 -6.99
N SER A 153 20.54 -19.13 -7.79
CA SER A 153 20.59 -19.16 -9.26
C SER A 153 19.32 -18.62 -9.88
N ALA A 154 19.34 -18.31 -11.16
CA ALA A 154 18.17 -17.88 -11.91
C ALA A 154 17.00 -18.88 -11.74
N GLY A 155 15.79 -18.35 -11.53
CA GLY A 155 14.59 -19.14 -11.29
C GLY A 155 14.33 -19.53 -9.83
N HIS A 156 15.28 -19.24 -8.91
CA HIS A 156 15.06 -19.35 -7.47
C HIS A 156 14.58 -17.99 -6.96
N GLY A 157 13.26 -17.80 -6.94
CA GLY A 157 12.65 -16.56 -6.47
C GLY A 157 12.77 -16.37 -4.96
N ILE A 158 12.50 -15.13 -4.51
CA ILE A 158 12.39 -14.80 -3.09
C ILE A 158 10.93 -14.91 -2.64
N GLY A 159 10.74 -15.18 -1.33
CA GLY A 159 9.45 -15.20 -0.67
C GLY A 159 9.27 -14.03 0.30
N PHE A 160 8.08 -13.95 0.92
CA PHE A 160 7.75 -12.90 1.89
C PHE A 160 8.72 -12.89 3.10
N ASN A 161 9.10 -14.08 3.58
CA ASN A 161 10.02 -14.19 4.72
C ASN A 161 11.43 -13.69 4.38
N ASP A 162 11.88 -13.87 3.14
CA ASP A 162 13.18 -13.37 2.68
C ASP A 162 13.20 -11.84 2.69
N GLN A 163 12.09 -11.19 2.27
CA GLN A 163 11.94 -9.73 2.36
C GLN A 163 12.02 -9.25 3.82
N LYS A 164 11.38 -9.95 4.75
CA LYS A 164 11.46 -9.63 6.17
C LYS A 164 12.87 -9.80 6.74
N THR A 165 13.62 -10.79 6.27
CA THR A 165 15.02 -10.96 6.65
C THR A 165 15.89 -9.81 6.14
N VAL A 166 15.67 -9.32 4.90
CA VAL A 166 16.35 -8.15 4.35
C VAL A 166 16.03 -6.90 5.17
N GLU A 167 14.76 -6.66 5.49
CA GLU A 167 14.30 -5.54 6.31
C GLU A 167 14.98 -5.50 7.68
N ILE A 168 15.02 -6.64 8.39
CA ILE A 168 15.68 -6.74 9.71
C ILE A 168 17.19 -6.57 9.60
N ARG A 169 17.83 -7.14 8.57
CA ARG A 169 19.26 -6.91 8.28
C ARG A 169 19.58 -5.42 8.16
N ASP A 170 18.77 -4.71 7.37
CA ASP A 170 18.99 -3.28 7.13
C ASP A 170 18.77 -2.46 8.40
N LEU A 171 17.75 -2.79 9.19
CA LEU A 171 17.52 -2.18 10.50
C LEU A 171 18.71 -2.38 11.44
N VAL A 172 19.19 -3.62 11.60
CA VAL A 172 20.31 -3.94 12.49
C VAL A 172 21.59 -3.24 12.03
N ASN A 173 21.87 -3.23 10.74
CA ASN A 173 23.04 -2.56 10.18
C ASN A 173 22.96 -1.03 10.39
N GLY A 174 21.82 -0.42 10.16
CA GLY A 174 21.61 1.01 10.40
C GLY A 174 21.79 1.39 11.87
N ILE A 175 21.25 0.59 12.81
CA ILE A 175 21.48 0.80 14.25
C ILE A 175 22.98 0.71 14.59
N ALA A 176 23.69 -0.29 14.06
CA ALA A 176 25.10 -0.48 14.31
C ALA A 176 25.96 0.65 13.74
N ALA A 177 25.56 1.22 12.59
CA ALA A 177 26.25 2.36 11.96
C ALA A 177 25.88 3.72 12.57
N GLY A 178 24.80 3.80 13.35
CA GLY A 178 24.23 5.06 13.84
C GLY A 178 23.52 5.88 12.73
N ASP A 179 23.10 5.22 11.66
CA ASP A 179 22.44 5.87 10.52
C ASP A 179 20.97 6.14 10.83
N ARG A 180 20.44 7.23 10.24
CA ARG A 180 19.00 7.45 10.21
C ARG A 180 18.38 6.45 9.25
N MET A 181 17.47 5.62 9.77
CA MET A 181 16.75 4.62 8.99
C MET A 181 15.54 5.25 8.30
N TRP A 182 15.16 4.74 7.15
CA TRP A 182 13.90 5.02 6.48
C TRP A 182 13.22 3.68 6.09
N PRO A 183 11.90 3.53 6.28
CA PRO A 183 10.99 4.49 6.92
C PRO A 183 11.24 4.63 8.43
N ASP A 184 11.03 5.84 8.95
CA ASP A 184 11.11 6.18 10.36
C ASP A 184 9.75 6.66 10.90
N PHE A 185 9.71 7.07 12.18
CA PHE A 185 8.46 7.58 12.79
C PHE A 185 7.98 8.90 12.17
N GLU A 186 8.87 9.72 11.60
CA GLU A 186 8.48 10.92 10.85
C GLU A 186 7.74 10.54 9.58
N GLU A 187 8.23 9.53 8.86
CA GLU A 187 7.51 8.99 7.70
C GLU A 187 6.16 8.38 8.10
N GLY A 188 6.12 7.62 9.20
CA GLY A 188 4.87 7.08 9.73
C GLY A 188 3.83 8.16 10.06
N TRP A 189 4.28 9.28 10.64
CA TRP A 189 3.44 10.44 10.89
C TRP A 189 2.95 11.11 9.60
N LYS A 190 3.82 11.32 8.60
CA LYS A 190 3.43 11.84 7.28
C LYS A 190 2.37 10.97 6.60
N VAL A 191 2.53 9.65 6.67
CA VAL A 191 1.54 8.70 6.18
C VAL A 191 0.20 8.91 6.89
N SER A 192 0.20 8.99 8.21
CA SER A 192 -1.01 9.22 9.00
C SER A 192 -1.72 10.52 8.63
N CYS A 193 -0.98 11.63 8.42
CA CYS A 193 -1.55 12.89 7.95
C CYS A 193 -2.29 12.74 6.60
N VAL A 194 -1.74 11.94 5.68
CA VAL A 194 -2.40 11.67 4.38
C VAL A 194 -3.68 10.86 4.57
N LEU A 195 -3.66 9.82 5.41
CA LEU A 195 -4.84 9.00 5.67
C LEU A 195 -5.96 9.81 6.33
N ASP A 196 -5.64 10.63 7.32
CA ASP A 196 -6.59 11.52 7.97
C ASP A 196 -7.18 12.54 6.99
N ALA A 197 -6.36 13.10 6.11
CA ALA A 197 -6.82 14.02 5.08
C ALA A 197 -7.74 13.33 4.05
N ILE A 198 -7.48 12.07 3.68
CA ILE A 198 -8.37 11.28 2.80
C ILE A 198 -9.72 11.07 3.50
N ALA A 199 -9.72 10.67 4.78
CA ALA A 199 -10.94 10.49 5.56
C ALA A 199 -11.74 11.78 5.67
N ALA A 200 -11.10 12.89 6.05
CA ALA A 200 -11.74 14.20 6.15
C ALA A 200 -12.25 14.71 4.79
N SER A 201 -11.52 14.44 3.70
CA SER A 201 -11.93 14.76 2.34
C SER A 201 -13.20 14.02 1.94
N ALA A 202 -13.29 12.73 2.25
CA ALA A 202 -14.47 11.91 2.00
C ALA A 202 -15.71 12.43 2.76
N GLU A 203 -15.55 12.83 4.03
CA GLU A 203 -16.61 13.41 4.85
C GLU A 203 -17.07 14.79 4.32
N GLN A 204 -16.09 15.65 3.94
CA GLN A 204 -16.34 17.02 3.46
C GLN A 204 -16.67 17.09 1.96
N ARG A 205 -16.46 16.00 1.21
CA ARG A 205 -16.69 15.89 -0.26
C ARG A 205 -15.93 16.97 -1.06
N ARG A 206 -14.67 17.23 -0.71
CA ARG A 206 -13.82 18.23 -1.38
C ARG A 206 -12.35 17.88 -1.32
N TRP A 207 -11.55 18.51 -2.17
CA TRP A 207 -10.09 18.48 -2.05
C TRP A 207 -9.64 19.09 -0.72
N LEU A 208 -8.66 18.45 -0.10
CA LEU A 208 -7.96 18.97 1.09
C LEU A 208 -6.44 18.95 0.86
N GLU A 209 -5.79 20.00 1.31
CA GLU A 209 -4.34 20.03 1.46
C GLU A 209 -3.92 19.19 2.67
N ILE A 210 -2.73 18.59 2.59
CA ILE A 210 -2.17 17.82 3.71
C ILE A 210 -1.61 18.81 4.74
N ASN A 211 -2.23 18.86 5.89
CA ASN A 211 -1.70 19.62 7.02
C ASN A 211 -0.69 18.75 7.80
N ARG A 212 0.47 19.33 8.10
CA ARG A 212 1.57 18.70 8.85
C ARG A 212 1.96 19.53 10.09
N ASP A 213 1.04 20.39 10.57
CA ASP A 213 1.22 21.18 11.78
C ASP A 213 0.82 20.41 13.04
#